data_855ebc836cc34f00fee8e2a748b6ad18
#
_entry.id   855ebc836cc34f00fee8e2a748b6ad18
#
_cell.length_a   1.000
_cell.length_b   1.000
_cell.length_c   1.000
_cell.angle_alpha   90.00
_cell.angle_beta   90.00
_cell.angle_gamma   90.00
#
_symmetry.space_group_name_H-M   'P 1'
#
loop_
_entity.id
_entity.type
_entity.pdbx_description
1 polymer ?
#
loop_
_entity_poly.entity_id
_entity_poly.type
_entity_poly.pdbx_seq_one_letter_code
_entity_poly.pdbx_strand_id
1 'polypeptide(L)' 'MKDFRTVTLADQVFERLESDIIQGVYPRGEVLTELRLVEQLNVSRTPIREALRRLEQEHLIADTGKGTVVLGITA' A
#
# COMPACT_ATOMS: atom_id res chain seq x y z
N MET A 1 -23.82 -11.04 15.45
CA MET A 1 -22.68 -11.68 15.63
C MET A 1 -21.52 -10.80 15.87
N LYS A 2 -20.70 -11.28 16.60
CA LYS A 2 -19.64 -10.57 16.93
C LYS A 2 -18.57 -10.69 15.95
N ASP A 3 -18.07 -9.64 15.61
CA ASP A 3 -16.97 -9.63 14.69
C ASP A 3 -15.69 -9.80 15.48
N PHE A 4 -14.97 -10.84 15.19
CA PHE A 4 -13.72 -11.07 15.88
C PHE A 4 -12.54 -10.58 15.08
N ARG A 5 -12.79 -9.76 14.08
CA ARG A 5 -11.71 -9.31 13.27
C ARG A 5 -10.72 -8.50 14.07
N THR A 6 -9.47 -8.85 13.95
CA THR A 6 -8.39 -8.11 14.56
C THR A 6 -7.75 -7.25 13.50
N VAL A 7 -7.55 -5.98 13.79
CA VAL A 7 -6.88 -5.10 12.87
C VAL A 7 -5.40 -5.44 12.91
N THR A 8 -4.90 -6.02 11.84
CA THR A 8 -3.50 -6.42 11.76
C THR A 8 -2.64 -5.24 11.35
N LEU A 9 -1.34 -5.39 11.50
CA LEU A 9 -0.43 -4.35 11.06
C LEU A 9 -0.53 -4.18 9.54
N ALA A 10 -0.73 -5.27 8.80
CA ALA A 10 -0.91 -5.18 7.37
C ALA A 10 -2.16 -4.37 7.01
N ASP A 11 -3.24 -4.53 7.78
CA ASP A 11 -4.44 -3.73 7.56
C ASP A 11 -4.16 -2.25 7.77
N GLN A 12 -3.41 -1.92 8.80
CA GLN A 12 -3.08 -0.54 9.10
C GLN A 12 -2.21 0.07 8.00
N VAL A 13 -1.24 -0.70 7.53
CA VAL A 13 -0.36 -0.25 6.46
C VAL A 13 -1.17 -0.04 5.18
N PHE A 14 -2.06 -0.98 4.88
CA PHE A 14 -2.90 -0.87 3.69
C PHE A 14 -3.74 0.41 3.75
N GLU A 15 -4.41 0.65 4.87
CA GLU A 15 -5.26 1.82 5.00
C GLU A 15 -4.48 3.11 4.88
N ARG A 16 -3.29 3.13 5.47
CA ARG A 16 -2.46 4.31 5.39
C ARG A 16 -2.02 4.59 3.96
N LEU A 17 -1.55 3.54 3.27
CA LEU A 17 -1.10 3.72 1.89
C LEU A 17 -2.25 4.05 0.96
N GLU A 18 -3.39 3.41 1.16
CA GLU A 18 -4.57 3.70 0.34
C GLU A 18 -4.95 5.16 0.50
N SER A 19 -5.01 5.64 1.72
CA SER A 19 -5.34 7.03 1.99
C SER A 19 -4.32 7.97 1.36
N ASP A 20 -3.04 7.66 1.50
CA ASP A 20 -1.98 8.51 0.97
C ASP A 20 -2.05 8.58 -0.55
N ILE A 21 -2.37 7.47 -1.20
CA ILE A 21 -2.50 7.46 -2.66
C ILE A 21 -3.72 8.29 -3.08
N ILE A 22 -4.83 8.09 -2.39
CA ILE A 22 -6.06 8.80 -2.72
C ILE A 22 -5.88 10.30 -2.51
N GLN A 23 -5.17 10.69 -1.49
CA GLN A 23 -4.97 12.10 -1.18
C GLN A 23 -3.83 12.74 -1.97
N GLY A 24 -3.10 11.95 -2.74
CA GLY A 24 -2.05 12.49 -3.57
C GLY A 24 -0.70 12.63 -2.88
N VAL A 25 -0.55 12.07 -1.69
CA VAL A 25 0.75 12.05 -1.02
C VAL A 25 1.74 11.29 -1.88
N TYR A 26 1.28 10.19 -2.49
CA TYR A 26 2.06 9.48 -3.49
C TYR A 26 1.37 9.72 -4.83
N PRO A 27 1.88 10.62 -5.64
CA PRO A 27 1.22 10.95 -6.91
C PRO A 27 1.32 9.83 -7.93
N ARG A 28 0.43 9.89 -8.91
CA ARG A 28 0.43 8.92 -9.98
C ARG A 28 1.80 8.89 -10.65
N GLY A 29 2.30 7.70 -10.89
CA GLY A 29 3.60 7.52 -11.53
C GLY A 29 4.75 7.40 -10.55
N GLU A 30 4.50 7.66 -9.29
CA GLU A 30 5.55 7.53 -8.29
C GLU A 30 5.89 6.07 -8.07
N VAL A 31 7.17 5.75 -7.92
CA VAL A 31 7.61 4.40 -7.67
C VAL A 31 7.71 4.17 -6.16
N LEU A 32 7.05 3.13 -5.68
CA LEU A 32 7.12 2.74 -4.28
C LEU A 32 7.93 1.46 -4.18
N THR A 33 8.85 1.40 -3.22
CA THR A 33 9.61 0.19 -3.00
C THR A 33 9.35 -0.29 -1.57
N GLU A 34 9.53 -1.58 -1.35
CA GLU A 34 9.38 -2.13 -0.01
C GLU A 34 10.33 -1.44 0.96
N LEU A 35 11.57 -1.26 0.55
CA LEU A 35 12.57 -0.66 1.43
C LEU A 35 12.16 0.76 1.84
N ARG A 36 11.70 1.55 0.88
CA ARG A 36 11.28 2.90 1.16
C ARG A 36 10.15 2.92 2.19
N LEU A 37 9.18 2.02 2.01
CA LEU A 37 8.03 1.98 2.91
C LEU A 37 8.40 1.44 4.28
N VAL A 38 9.31 0.47 4.33
CA VAL A 38 9.82 -0.03 5.60
C VAL A 38 10.43 1.11 6.39
N GLU A 39 11.21 1.95 5.73
CA GLU A 39 11.88 3.06 6.40
C GLU A 39 10.90 4.16 6.79
N GLN A 40 9.95 4.46 5.91
CA GLN A 40 9.01 5.55 6.19
C GLN A 40 8.00 5.18 7.26
N LEU A 41 7.51 3.94 7.24
CA LEU A 41 6.47 3.52 8.17
C LEU A 41 7.03 2.82 9.40
N ASN A 42 8.32 2.51 9.37
CA ASN A 42 8.99 1.87 10.49
C ASN A 42 8.33 0.55 10.87
N VAL A 43 8.05 -0.29 9.89
CA VAL A 43 7.49 -1.61 10.08
C VAL A 43 8.31 -2.60 9.28
N SER A 44 8.14 -3.90 9.54
CA SER A 44 8.87 -4.92 8.81
C SER A 44 8.30 -5.10 7.42
N ARG A 45 8.98 -5.92 6.61
CA ARG A 45 8.57 -6.12 5.22
C ARG A 45 7.26 -6.87 5.05
N THR A 46 7.01 -7.84 5.93
CA THR A 46 5.85 -8.70 5.76
C THR A 46 4.53 -7.93 5.66
N PRO A 47 4.21 -7.03 6.60
CA PRO A 47 2.97 -6.27 6.46
C PRO A 47 3.00 -5.33 5.27
N ILE A 48 4.19 -4.85 4.88
CA ILE A 48 4.30 -4.00 3.71
C ILE A 48 3.95 -4.80 2.45
N ARG A 49 4.49 -6.01 2.31
CA ARG A 49 4.19 -6.85 1.14
C ARG A 49 2.72 -7.19 1.05
N GLU A 50 2.11 -7.53 2.18
CA GLU A 50 0.69 -7.86 2.18
C GLU A 50 -0.16 -6.67 1.79
N ALA A 51 0.20 -5.48 2.30
CA ALA A 51 -0.53 -4.27 1.96
C ALA A 51 -0.38 -3.93 0.48
N LEU A 52 0.83 -4.06 -0.06
CA LEU A 52 1.06 -3.77 -1.47
C LEU A 52 0.28 -4.73 -2.36
N ARG A 53 0.21 -6.00 -1.97
CA ARG A 53 -0.57 -6.96 -2.75
C ARG A 53 -2.04 -6.56 -2.78
N ARG A 54 -2.58 -6.11 -1.68
CA ARG A 54 -3.98 -5.68 -1.63
C ARG A 54 -4.20 -4.43 -2.47
N LEU A 55 -3.27 -3.49 -2.42
CA LEU A 55 -3.37 -2.29 -3.23
C LEU A 55 -3.33 -2.62 -4.72
N GLU A 56 -2.52 -3.61 -5.09
CA GLU A 56 -2.46 -4.05 -6.46
C GLU A 56 -3.77 -4.69 -6.90
N GLN A 57 -4.38 -5.47 -6.02
CA GLN A 57 -5.67 -6.08 -6.31
C GLN A 57 -6.76 -5.03 -6.51
N GLU A 58 -6.60 -3.87 -5.86
CA GLU A 58 -7.55 -2.78 -6.01
C GLU A 58 -7.16 -1.82 -7.13
N HIS A 59 -6.12 -2.15 -7.86
CA HIS A 59 -5.67 -1.37 -9.01
C HIS A 59 -5.20 0.03 -8.65
N LEU A 60 -4.75 0.22 -7.43
CA LEU A 60 -4.17 1.49 -7.02
C LEU A 60 -2.69 1.57 -7.35
N ILE A 61 -2.06 0.41 -7.51
CA ILE A 61 -0.65 0.32 -7.89
C ILE A 61 -0.48 -0.82 -8.87
N ALA A 62 0.63 -0.82 -9.57
CA ALA A 62 0.96 -1.90 -10.50
C ALA A 62 2.44 -2.24 -10.40
N ASP A 63 2.75 -3.53 -10.49
CA ASP A 63 4.12 -3.99 -10.48
C ASP A 63 4.62 -3.98 -11.93
N THR A 64 5.66 -3.21 -12.17
CA THR A 64 6.19 -3.06 -13.52
C THR A 64 7.45 -3.88 -13.77
N GLY A 65 7.87 -4.67 -12.78
CA GLY A 65 9.12 -5.40 -12.91
C GLY A 65 10.32 -4.59 -12.47
N LYS A 66 10.23 -3.27 -12.51
CA LYS A 66 11.28 -2.39 -12.01
C LYS A 66 10.89 -1.78 -10.67
N GLY A 67 9.73 -2.10 -10.19
CA GLY A 67 9.21 -1.57 -8.95
C GLY A 67 7.71 -1.42 -9.07
N THR A 68 7.13 -0.89 -8.03
CA THR A 68 5.68 -0.72 -7.97
C THR A 68 5.36 0.75 -8.26
N VAL A 69 4.47 0.97 -9.20
CA VAL A 69 4.11 2.33 -9.62
C VAL A 69 2.70 2.67 -9.15
N VAL A 70 2.53 3.88 -8.64
CA VAL A 70 1.23 4.35 -8.20
C VAL A 70 0.38 4.66 -9.42
N LEU A 71 -0.80 4.04 -9.51
CA LEU A 71 -1.75 4.32 -10.57
C LEU A 71 -2.74 5.41 -10.15
N GLY A 72 -2.98 5.48 -8.85
CA GLY A 72 -3.91 6.46 -8.33
C GLY A 72 -5.36 6.03 -8.55
N ILE A 73 -6.27 6.96 -8.32
CA ILE A 73 -7.67 6.70 -8.53
C ILE A 73 -7.96 6.88 -10.00
N THR A 74 -8.61 5.86 -10.58
CA THR A 74 -9.05 5.99 -11.96
C THR A 74 -10.54 6.24 -11.90
N ALA A 75 -10.96 7.28 -12.48
CA ALA A 75 -12.38 7.63 -12.50
C ALA A 75 -13.12 6.75 -13.48
#